data_bf7a03ad61d2c6f21e71251c63428f0d
#
_entry.id   bf7a03ad61d2c6f21e71251c63428f0d
#
_cell.length_a   1.000
_cell.length_b   1.000
_cell.length_c   1.000
_cell.angle_alpha   90.00
_cell.angle_beta   90.00
_cell.angle_gamma   90.00
#
_symmetry.space_group_name_H-M   'P 1'
#
loop_
_entity.id
_entity.type
_entity.pdbx_description
1 polymer ?
#
loop_
_entity_poly.entity_id
_entity_poly.type
_entity_poly.pdbx_seq_one_letter_code
_entity_poly.pdbx_strand_id
1 'polypeptide(L)'
;MANQLPYDASMMPTELQSNISEVDRRIRAAELASGRASGAVSLLAVSKTKPYELIRQAHGFGLSAFGENYAQEMAEKAAALADLPLSWHFIGPIQSNKTALIAEVSDWVHSIDRLKVARRLSEQRPDGKAPLNVLVQINTSNEDSKSGVRPNAAPELMAAISELPGLRLRGLMTIPAATSNQ
;
A
#
# COMPACT_ATOMS: atom_id res chain seq x y z
N MET A 1 9.31 -15.65 -19.91
CA MET A 1 9.83 -16.38 -18.74
C MET A 1 10.47 -15.36 -17.83
N ALA A 2 9.78 -14.96 -16.77
CA ALA A 2 10.33 -14.01 -15.80
C ALA A 2 11.35 -14.76 -14.93
N ASN A 3 12.57 -14.28 -14.97
CA ASN A 3 13.68 -14.79 -14.17
C ASN A 3 13.40 -14.40 -12.70
N GLN A 4 12.73 -15.25 -11.93
CA GLN A 4 12.66 -15.12 -10.48
C GLN A 4 14.09 -15.40 -9.97
N LEU A 5 14.77 -14.34 -9.53
CA LEU A 5 15.98 -14.50 -8.73
C LEU A 5 15.61 -15.37 -7.51
N PRO A 6 16.38 -16.42 -7.22
CA PRO A 6 16.11 -17.26 -6.07
C PRO A 6 16.13 -16.38 -4.79
N TYR A 7 15.06 -16.47 -4.01
CA TYR A 7 15.02 -15.92 -2.67
C TYR A 7 16.15 -16.55 -1.86
N ASP A 8 17.09 -15.73 -1.43
CA ASP A 8 18.16 -16.18 -0.54
C ASP A 8 17.57 -16.33 0.88
N ALA A 9 17.22 -17.56 1.24
CA ALA A 9 16.73 -17.93 2.56
C ALA A 9 17.78 -17.71 3.68
N SER A 10 18.99 -17.29 3.34
CA SER A 10 20.09 -17.01 4.28
C SER A 10 20.03 -15.61 4.91
N MET A 11 19.04 -14.75 4.55
CA MET A 11 18.81 -13.55 5.35
C MET A 11 18.50 -13.96 6.78
N MET A 12 19.52 -13.90 7.63
CA MET A 12 19.40 -14.21 9.03
C MET A 12 18.30 -13.35 9.65
N PRO A 13 17.45 -13.87 10.54
CA PRO A 13 16.43 -13.07 11.24
C PRO A 13 16.99 -11.78 11.83
N THR A 14 18.27 -11.79 12.20
CA THR A 14 19.01 -10.64 12.71
C THR A 14 19.20 -9.52 11.68
N GLU A 15 19.37 -9.82 10.38
CA GLU A 15 19.54 -8.81 9.34
C GLU A 15 18.22 -8.11 9.03
N LEU A 16 17.13 -8.85 8.86
CA LEU A 16 15.80 -8.27 8.67
C LEU A 16 15.41 -7.40 9.87
N GLN A 17 15.63 -7.87 11.09
CA GLN A 17 15.35 -7.12 12.29
C GLN A 17 16.18 -5.83 12.37
N SER A 18 17.48 -5.92 12.06
CA SER A 18 18.38 -4.77 12.05
C SER A 18 17.93 -3.72 11.03
N ASN A 19 17.54 -4.15 9.81
CA ASN A 19 17.06 -3.26 8.75
C ASN A 19 15.76 -2.55 9.14
N ILE A 20 14.80 -3.28 9.72
CA ILE A 20 13.54 -2.71 10.21
C ILE A 20 13.82 -1.66 11.30
N SER A 21 14.66 -2.00 12.28
CA SER A 21 15.02 -1.12 13.39
C SER A 21 15.72 0.16 12.91
N GLU A 22 16.61 0.04 11.92
CA GLU A 22 17.31 1.20 11.36
C GLU A 22 16.35 2.12 10.61
N VAL A 23 15.42 1.57 9.82
CA VAL A 23 14.41 2.39 9.12
C VAL A 23 13.51 3.10 10.14
N ASP A 24 13.02 2.39 11.17
CA ASP A 24 12.19 3.01 12.21
C ASP A 24 12.96 4.12 12.95
N ARG A 25 14.20 3.87 13.34
CA ARG A 25 15.07 4.87 13.98
C ARG A 25 15.19 6.15 13.13
N ARG A 26 15.36 6.01 11.80
CA ARG A 26 15.43 7.15 10.88
C ARG A 26 14.10 7.91 10.80
N ILE A 27 12.97 7.17 10.78
CA ILE A 27 11.64 7.80 10.80
C ILE A 27 11.46 8.60 12.10
N ARG A 28 11.74 8.01 13.26
CA ARG A 28 11.61 8.70 14.56
C ARG A 28 12.50 9.92 14.65
N ALA A 29 13.74 9.85 14.15
CA ALA A 29 14.64 11.00 14.10
C ALA A 29 14.12 12.14 13.22
N ALA A 30 13.53 11.79 12.06
CA ALA A 30 12.94 12.78 11.15
C ALA A 30 11.67 13.43 11.73
N GLU A 31 10.82 12.66 12.42
CA GLU A 31 9.66 13.20 13.15
C GLU A 31 10.10 14.22 14.20
N LEU A 32 11.09 13.87 15.02
CA LEU A 32 11.62 14.76 16.05
C LEU A 32 12.19 16.05 15.43
N ALA A 33 13.01 15.91 14.40
CA ALA A 33 13.65 17.07 13.71
C ALA A 33 12.62 18.01 13.07
N SER A 34 11.46 17.49 12.64
CA SER A 34 10.38 18.27 12.04
C SER A 34 9.28 18.70 13.03
N GLY A 35 9.47 18.47 14.34
CA GLY A 35 8.49 18.82 15.37
C GLY A 35 7.19 18.02 15.31
N ARG A 36 7.19 16.84 14.69
CA ARG A 36 6.03 15.95 14.64
C ARG A 36 5.96 15.09 15.91
N ALA A 37 4.74 14.69 16.26
CA ALA A 37 4.55 13.70 17.32
C ALA A 37 5.18 12.37 16.93
N SER A 38 5.74 11.64 17.90
CA SER A 38 6.22 10.27 17.67
C SER A 38 5.08 9.38 17.19
N GLY A 39 5.31 8.61 16.13
CA GLY A 39 4.29 7.76 15.50
C GLY A 39 3.38 8.48 14.48
N ALA A 40 3.65 9.75 14.17
CA ALA A 40 2.93 10.47 13.12
C ALA A 40 3.19 9.90 11.71
N VAL A 41 4.33 9.22 11.54
CA VAL A 41 4.72 8.55 10.30
C VAL A 41 4.74 7.05 10.52
N SER A 42 4.00 6.32 9.70
CA SER A 42 3.95 4.86 9.74
C SER A 42 4.75 4.25 8.58
N LEU A 43 5.49 3.18 8.89
CA LEU A 43 6.18 2.39 7.87
C LEU A 43 5.22 1.40 7.23
N LEU A 44 5.11 1.46 5.90
CA LEU A 44 4.45 0.44 5.10
C LEU A 44 5.50 -0.46 4.46
N ALA A 45 5.55 -1.72 4.85
CA ALA A 45 6.50 -2.69 4.30
C ALA A 45 6.01 -3.21 2.95
N VAL A 46 6.75 -2.92 1.87
CA VAL A 46 6.43 -3.43 0.53
C VAL A 46 6.93 -4.87 0.41
N SER A 47 5.98 -5.82 0.32
CA SER A 47 6.24 -7.26 0.34
C SER A 47 6.00 -7.97 -1.00
N LYS A 48 5.72 -7.21 -2.07
CA LYS A 48 5.57 -7.79 -3.41
C LYS A 48 6.74 -8.69 -3.77
N THR A 49 6.46 -9.83 -4.40
CA THR A 49 7.44 -10.84 -4.82
C THR A 49 8.21 -11.51 -3.65
N LYS A 50 7.85 -11.26 -2.41
CA LYS A 50 8.47 -11.89 -1.24
C LYS A 50 7.57 -13.02 -0.73
N PRO A 51 8.14 -14.12 -0.20
CA PRO A 51 7.36 -15.21 0.35
C PRO A 51 6.67 -14.78 1.68
N TYR A 52 5.55 -15.43 1.99
CA TYR A 52 4.75 -15.10 3.17
C TYR A 52 5.48 -15.39 4.49
N GLU A 53 6.43 -16.30 4.50
CA GLU A 53 7.29 -16.59 5.66
C GLU A 53 8.10 -15.36 6.09
N LEU A 54 8.56 -14.56 5.12
CA LEU A 54 9.29 -13.31 5.40
C LEU A 54 8.35 -12.25 6.00
N ILE A 55 7.08 -12.21 5.56
CA ILE A 55 6.07 -11.34 6.15
C ILE A 55 5.82 -11.73 7.61
N ARG A 56 5.69 -13.03 7.90
CA ARG A 56 5.54 -13.56 9.26
C ARG A 56 6.71 -13.18 10.15
N GLN A 57 7.94 -13.29 9.64
CA GLN A 57 9.15 -12.86 10.37
C GLN A 57 9.12 -11.35 10.64
N ALA A 58 8.82 -10.53 9.62
CA ALA A 58 8.71 -9.07 9.76
C ALA A 58 7.61 -8.66 10.74
N HIS A 59 6.49 -9.39 10.78
CA HIS A 59 5.45 -9.20 11.80
C HIS A 59 5.98 -9.48 13.20
N GLY A 60 6.77 -10.54 13.40
CA GLY A 60 7.45 -10.83 14.67
C GLY A 60 8.38 -9.71 15.14
N PHE A 61 8.82 -8.84 14.23
CA PHE A 61 9.62 -7.65 14.53
C PHE A 61 8.78 -6.35 14.61
N GLY A 62 7.45 -6.47 14.69
CA GLY A 62 6.54 -5.37 14.97
C GLY A 62 5.89 -4.73 13.75
N LEU A 63 6.13 -5.21 12.54
CA LEU A 63 5.42 -4.71 11.35
C LEU A 63 4.03 -5.36 11.22
N SER A 64 3.02 -4.56 10.92
CA SER A 64 1.65 -5.04 10.72
C SER A 64 1.02 -4.58 9.41
N ALA A 65 1.62 -3.62 8.70
CA ALA A 65 1.12 -3.07 7.45
C ALA A 65 2.02 -3.50 6.27
N PHE A 66 1.43 -4.17 5.27
CA PHE A 66 2.15 -4.73 4.13
C PHE A 66 1.55 -4.27 2.80
N GLY A 67 2.43 -3.86 1.86
CA GLY A 67 2.05 -3.33 0.56
C GLY A 67 2.30 -4.31 -0.57
N GLU A 68 1.26 -4.55 -1.40
CA GLU A 68 1.29 -5.47 -2.52
C GLU A 68 0.89 -4.78 -3.83
N ASN A 69 1.49 -5.24 -4.93
CA ASN A 69 1.21 -4.71 -6.27
C ASN A 69 0.28 -5.61 -7.09
N TYR A 70 0.14 -6.86 -6.72
CA TYR A 70 -0.58 -7.87 -7.47
C TYR A 70 -1.71 -8.45 -6.63
N ALA A 71 -2.96 -8.30 -7.11
CA ALA A 71 -4.15 -8.67 -6.33
C ALA A 71 -4.19 -10.16 -5.97
N GLN A 72 -3.74 -11.03 -6.89
CA GLN A 72 -3.72 -12.47 -6.66
C GLN A 72 -2.68 -12.85 -5.59
N GLU A 73 -1.47 -12.31 -5.70
CA GLU A 73 -0.40 -12.52 -4.73
C GLU A 73 -0.82 -12.05 -3.32
N MET A 74 -1.46 -10.87 -3.25
CA MET A 74 -2.00 -10.35 -1.99
C MET A 74 -3.03 -11.29 -1.37
N ALA A 75 -3.96 -11.82 -2.16
CA ALA A 75 -5.00 -12.72 -1.67
C ALA A 75 -4.41 -14.04 -1.15
N GLU A 76 -3.46 -14.62 -1.87
CA GLU A 76 -2.77 -15.85 -1.45
C GLU A 76 -2.01 -15.64 -0.13
N LYS A 77 -1.29 -14.53 0.01
CA LYS A 77 -0.58 -14.18 1.25
C LYS A 77 -1.53 -13.90 2.41
N ALA A 78 -2.62 -13.17 2.15
CA ALA A 78 -3.63 -12.88 3.18
C ALA A 78 -4.28 -14.17 3.70
N ALA A 79 -4.55 -15.13 2.82
CA ALA A 79 -5.07 -16.43 3.21
C ALA A 79 -4.04 -17.25 4.01
N ALA A 80 -2.77 -17.26 3.59
CA ALA A 80 -1.69 -17.99 4.27
C ALA A 80 -1.31 -17.41 5.64
N LEU A 81 -1.65 -16.13 5.88
CA LEU A 81 -1.33 -15.38 7.10
C LEU A 81 -2.59 -14.93 7.86
N ALA A 82 -3.74 -15.60 7.65
CA ALA A 82 -5.01 -15.24 8.27
C ALA A 82 -5.01 -15.33 9.80
N ASP A 83 -4.01 -16.00 10.37
CA ASP A 83 -3.77 -16.11 11.82
C ASP A 83 -3.10 -14.86 12.42
N LEU A 84 -2.65 -13.92 11.60
CA LEU A 84 -1.97 -12.70 12.04
C LEU A 84 -2.84 -11.46 11.81
N PRO A 85 -2.81 -10.47 12.73
CA PRO A 85 -3.55 -9.23 12.59
C PRO A 85 -2.82 -8.25 11.64
N LEU A 86 -2.78 -8.60 10.35
CA LEU A 86 -2.09 -7.81 9.33
C LEU A 86 -3.07 -6.85 8.64
N SER A 87 -2.57 -5.68 8.27
CA SER A 87 -3.26 -4.73 7.38
C SER A 87 -2.69 -4.83 5.96
N TRP A 88 -3.56 -5.13 5.01
CA TRP A 88 -3.19 -5.32 3.61
C TRP A 88 -3.44 -4.05 2.80
N HIS A 89 -2.37 -3.53 2.20
CA HIS A 89 -2.39 -2.32 1.40
C HIS A 89 -2.14 -2.66 -0.08
N PHE A 90 -3.12 -2.41 -0.93
CA PHE A 90 -2.91 -2.50 -2.36
C PHE A 90 -2.29 -1.21 -2.89
N ILE A 91 -1.09 -1.29 -3.43
CA ILE A 91 -0.30 -0.14 -3.90
C ILE A 91 0.05 -0.19 -5.39
N GLY A 92 -0.33 -1.28 -6.08
CA GLY A 92 -0.09 -1.46 -7.51
C GLY A 92 -1.15 -0.82 -8.40
N PRO A 93 -0.95 -0.82 -9.73
CA PRO A 93 -1.94 -0.32 -10.69
C PRO A 93 -3.21 -1.18 -10.67
N ILE A 94 -4.38 -0.54 -10.61
CA ILE A 94 -5.66 -1.25 -10.48
C ILE A 94 -6.22 -1.60 -11.86
N GLN A 95 -6.27 -2.89 -12.15
CA GLN A 95 -7.01 -3.42 -13.29
C GLN A 95 -8.49 -3.58 -12.94
N SER A 96 -9.40 -3.15 -13.82
CA SER A 96 -10.84 -3.15 -13.56
C SER A 96 -11.43 -4.54 -13.30
N ASN A 97 -10.83 -5.60 -13.84
CA ASN A 97 -11.25 -6.99 -13.61
C ASN A 97 -10.73 -7.59 -12.28
N LYS A 98 -9.89 -6.85 -11.54
CA LYS A 98 -9.34 -7.26 -10.24
C LYS A 98 -9.96 -6.50 -9.06
N THR A 99 -10.85 -5.54 -9.31
CA THR A 99 -11.43 -4.69 -8.25
C THR A 99 -12.20 -5.48 -7.19
N ALA A 100 -12.90 -6.55 -7.54
CA ALA A 100 -13.61 -7.39 -6.57
C ALA A 100 -12.65 -8.03 -5.57
N LEU A 101 -11.58 -8.66 -6.07
CA LEU A 101 -10.57 -9.29 -5.22
C LEU A 101 -9.84 -8.27 -4.35
N ILE A 102 -9.50 -7.10 -4.91
CA ILE A 102 -8.88 -6.00 -4.16
C ILE A 102 -9.82 -5.51 -3.07
N ALA A 103 -11.11 -5.27 -3.39
CA ALA A 103 -12.10 -4.82 -2.42
C ALA A 103 -12.35 -5.86 -1.31
N GLU A 104 -12.25 -7.15 -1.62
CA GLU A 104 -12.40 -8.21 -0.65
C GLU A 104 -11.22 -8.28 0.34
N VAL A 105 -9.98 -8.22 -0.15
CA VAL A 105 -8.79 -8.53 0.66
C VAL A 105 -8.19 -7.30 1.33
N SER A 106 -8.20 -6.13 0.66
CA SER A 106 -7.47 -4.96 1.14
C SER A 106 -8.18 -4.25 2.31
N ASP A 107 -7.38 -3.67 3.20
CA ASP A 107 -7.80 -2.66 4.17
C ASP A 107 -7.57 -1.24 3.62
N TRP A 108 -6.59 -1.11 2.73
CA TRP A 108 -6.21 0.13 2.07
C TRP A 108 -5.95 -0.07 0.58
N VAL A 109 -6.32 0.94 -0.21
CA VAL A 109 -5.95 1.05 -1.63
C VAL A 109 -5.35 2.42 -1.90
N HIS A 110 -4.10 2.45 -2.37
CA HIS A 110 -3.34 3.71 -2.50
C HIS A 110 -3.36 4.29 -3.92
N SER A 111 -3.81 3.55 -4.91
CA SER A 111 -3.55 3.84 -6.32
C SER A 111 -4.81 4.18 -7.13
N ILE A 112 -5.79 4.85 -6.49
CA ILE A 112 -6.99 5.28 -7.21
C ILE A 112 -6.65 6.50 -8.07
N ASP A 113 -6.83 6.34 -9.38
CA ASP A 113 -6.54 7.36 -10.38
C ASP A 113 -7.76 7.73 -11.25
N ARG A 114 -8.92 7.08 -11.06
CA ARG A 114 -10.14 7.32 -11.85
C ARG A 114 -11.40 6.86 -11.12
N LEU A 115 -12.47 7.61 -11.31
CA LEU A 115 -13.77 7.38 -10.65
C LEU A 115 -14.37 6.00 -10.96
N LYS A 116 -14.18 5.49 -12.18
CA LYS A 116 -14.67 4.16 -12.57
C LYS A 116 -14.16 3.04 -11.65
N VAL A 117 -12.88 3.10 -11.27
CA VAL A 117 -12.28 2.12 -10.35
C VAL A 117 -12.81 2.32 -8.94
N ALA A 118 -12.91 3.56 -8.48
CA ALA A 118 -13.45 3.86 -7.15
C ALA A 118 -14.89 3.33 -6.98
N ARG A 119 -15.75 3.57 -7.97
CA ARG A 119 -17.14 3.05 -7.95
C ARG A 119 -17.16 1.52 -7.85
N ARG A 120 -16.37 0.83 -8.66
CA ARG A 120 -16.31 -0.64 -8.62
C ARG A 120 -15.81 -1.17 -7.29
N LEU A 121 -14.79 -0.54 -6.69
CA LEU A 121 -14.31 -0.93 -5.35
C LEU A 121 -15.39 -0.72 -4.28
N SER A 122 -16.13 0.39 -4.35
CA SER A 122 -17.24 0.68 -3.44
C SER A 122 -18.39 -0.34 -3.57
N GLU A 123 -18.84 -0.59 -4.80
CA GLU A 123 -19.93 -1.51 -5.11
C GLU A 123 -19.59 -2.97 -4.78
N GLN A 124 -18.31 -3.32 -4.86
CA GLN A 124 -17.80 -4.68 -4.66
C GLN A 124 -17.23 -4.90 -3.25
N ARG A 125 -17.30 -3.88 -2.37
CA ARG A 125 -16.90 -4.06 -0.98
C ARG A 125 -17.87 -5.02 -0.30
N PRO A 126 -17.41 -6.14 0.29
CA PRO A 126 -18.31 -7.11 0.89
C PRO A 126 -19.13 -6.51 2.04
N ASP A 127 -20.40 -6.93 2.13
CA ASP A 127 -21.27 -6.58 3.24
C ASP A 127 -20.65 -6.99 4.58
N GLY A 128 -20.78 -6.13 5.58
CA GLY A 128 -20.21 -6.35 6.91
C GLY A 128 -18.73 -5.97 7.06
N LYS A 129 -18.01 -5.71 5.98
CA LYS A 129 -16.66 -5.10 6.07
C LYS A 129 -16.75 -3.58 6.23
N ALA A 130 -15.84 -3.03 7.02
CA ALA A 130 -15.69 -1.57 7.12
C ALA A 130 -15.40 -0.96 5.73
N PRO A 131 -15.81 0.28 5.48
CA PRO A 131 -15.46 0.98 4.24
C PRO A 131 -13.96 0.93 3.98
N LEU A 132 -13.58 0.66 2.72
CA LEU A 132 -12.20 0.53 2.28
C LEU A 132 -11.48 1.89 2.37
N ASN A 133 -10.37 1.95 3.10
CA ASN A 133 -9.56 3.17 3.13
C ASN A 133 -8.87 3.38 1.78
N VAL A 134 -8.97 4.59 1.23
CA VAL A 134 -8.46 4.86 -0.10
C VAL A 134 -7.68 6.16 -0.18
N LEU A 135 -6.64 6.16 -1.03
CA LEU A 135 -5.88 7.34 -1.40
C LEU A 135 -6.04 7.60 -2.91
N VAL A 136 -6.08 8.86 -3.29
CA VAL A 136 -6.01 9.26 -4.70
C VAL A 136 -4.54 9.38 -5.09
N GLN A 137 -4.15 8.65 -6.13
CA GLN A 137 -2.80 8.74 -6.67
C GLN A 137 -2.67 9.95 -7.58
N ILE A 138 -1.68 10.80 -7.30
CA ILE A 138 -1.34 12.00 -8.07
C ILE A 138 -0.05 11.77 -8.85
N ASN A 139 -0.07 12.12 -10.12
CA ASN A 139 1.13 12.22 -10.94
C ASN A 139 1.77 13.60 -10.77
N THR A 140 2.83 13.67 -9.94
CA THR A 140 3.54 14.92 -9.64
C THR A 140 4.70 15.20 -10.59
N SER A 141 5.09 14.23 -11.42
CA SER A 141 6.22 14.39 -12.33
C SER A 141 5.82 14.82 -13.75
N ASN A 142 4.52 14.93 -14.05
CA ASN A 142 3.97 15.20 -15.39
C ASN A 142 4.46 14.24 -16.49
N GLU A 143 4.89 13.05 -16.12
CA GLU A 143 5.28 12.00 -17.05
C GLU A 143 4.03 11.20 -17.46
N ASP A 144 3.64 11.24 -18.74
CA ASP A 144 2.46 10.52 -19.24
C ASP A 144 2.54 8.99 -19.04
N SER A 145 3.74 8.46 -18.83
CA SER A 145 3.99 7.05 -18.54
C SER A 145 3.67 6.64 -17.10
N LYS A 146 3.47 7.61 -16.18
CA LYS A 146 3.18 7.33 -14.77
C LYS A 146 1.70 7.39 -14.45
N SER A 147 1.25 6.43 -13.64
CA SER A 147 -0.12 6.38 -13.12
C SER A 147 -0.40 7.56 -12.18
N GLY A 148 -1.68 7.90 -12.06
CA GLY A 148 -2.15 8.97 -11.20
C GLY A 148 -2.84 10.09 -11.98
N VAL A 149 -3.73 10.80 -11.30
CA VAL A 149 -4.39 11.99 -11.88
C VAL A 149 -3.44 13.19 -11.81
N ARG A 150 -3.62 14.15 -12.70
CA ARG A 150 -2.94 15.44 -12.61
C ARG A 150 -3.40 16.18 -11.33
N PRO A 151 -2.53 16.97 -10.68
CA PRO A 151 -2.88 17.64 -9.42
C PRO A 151 -4.15 18.48 -9.48
N ASN A 152 -4.43 19.14 -10.61
CA ASN A 152 -5.61 19.97 -10.81
C ASN A 152 -6.92 19.16 -10.95
N ALA A 153 -6.86 17.89 -11.33
CA ALA A 153 -8.03 16.99 -11.41
C ALA A 153 -8.32 16.24 -10.08
N ALA A 154 -7.38 16.25 -9.14
CA ALA A 154 -7.53 15.52 -7.89
C ALA A 154 -8.72 15.99 -7.04
N PRO A 155 -8.99 17.30 -6.85
CA PRO A 155 -10.12 17.74 -6.03
C PRO A 155 -11.48 17.22 -6.51
N GLU A 156 -11.73 17.22 -7.80
CA GLU A 156 -12.98 16.70 -8.37
C GLU A 156 -13.13 15.19 -8.14
N LEU A 157 -12.07 14.44 -8.38
CA LEU A 157 -12.05 12.99 -8.12
C LEU A 157 -12.25 12.68 -6.63
N MET A 158 -11.58 13.42 -5.74
CA MET A 158 -11.72 13.26 -4.29
C MET A 158 -13.14 13.54 -3.82
N ALA A 159 -13.78 14.62 -4.30
CA ALA A 159 -15.17 14.92 -3.99
C ALA A 159 -16.11 13.78 -4.42
N ALA A 160 -15.94 13.29 -5.65
CA ALA A 160 -16.76 12.17 -6.15
C ALA A 160 -16.52 10.85 -5.36
N ILE A 161 -15.31 10.59 -4.89
CA ILE A 161 -14.99 9.41 -4.05
C ILE A 161 -15.63 9.53 -2.67
N SER A 162 -15.67 10.72 -2.08
CA SER A 162 -16.23 10.95 -0.75
C SER A 162 -17.73 10.60 -0.65
N GLU A 163 -18.44 10.59 -1.78
CA GLU A 163 -19.86 10.20 -1.86
C GLU A 163 -20.08 8.67 -1.96
N LEU A 164 -19.01 7.88 -2.08
CA LEU A 164 -19.11 6.44 -2.26
C LEU A 164 -19.14 5.71 -0.90
N PRO A 165 -20.26 5.05 -0.54
CA PRO A 165 -20.47 4.53 0.83
C PRO A 165 -19.52 3.40 1.22
N GLY A 166 -19.04 2.61 0.24
CA GLY A 166 -18.07 1.53 0.45
C GLY A 166 -16.63 2.00 0.63
N LEU A 167 -16.36 3.31 0.53
CA LEU A 167 -15.02 3.87 0.60
C LEU A 167 -14.90 4.91 1.72
N ARG A 168 -13.68 5.05 2.21
CA ARG A 168 -13.27 6.12 3.12
C ARG A 168 -12.04 6.81 2.55
N LEU A 169 -12.21 8.00 1.99
CA LEU A 169 -11.10 8.81 1.49
C LEU A 169 -10.21 9.26 2.65
N ARG A 170 -8.92 8.98 2.55
CA ARG A 170 -7.93 9.28 3.59
C ARG A 170 -6.91 10.33 3.17
N GLY A 171 -6.74 10.57 1.88
CA GLY A 171 -5.79 11.54 1.37
C GLY A 171 -5.23 11.19 0.02
N LEU A 172 -3.95 11.47 -0.17
CA LEU A 172 -3.24 11.40 -1.43
C LEU A 172 -2.08 10.42 -1.37
N MET A 173 -1.71 9.87 -2.53
CA MET A 173 -0.50 9.09 -2.73
C MET A 173 0.26 9.62 -3.94
N THR A 174 1.57 9.63 -3.87
CA THR A 174 2.42 9.95 -5.01
C THR A 174 3.67 9.09 -5.03
N ILE A 175 4.17 8.83 -6.23
CA ILE A 175 5.48 8.23 -6.46
C ILE A 175 6.29 9.28 -7.23
N PRO A 176 7.15 10.05 -6.55
CA PRO A 176 7.93 11.09 -7.18
C PRO A 176 8.93 10.50 -8.20
N ALA A 177 9.42 11.35 -9.11
CA ALA A 177 10.52 10.97 -9.98
C ALA A 177 11.77 10.66 -9.16
N ALA A 178 12.55 9.67 -9.59
CA ALA A 178 13.86 9.46 -9.01
C ALA A 178 14.73 10.70 -9.27
N THR A 179 15.29 11.28 -8.22
CA THR A 179 16.21 12.41 -8.34
C THR A 179 17.57 12.02 -7.78
N SER A 180 18.64 12.53 -8.39
CA SER A 180 20.00 12.37 -7.88
C SER A 180 20.35 13.39 -6.79
N ASN A 181 19.51 14.38 -6.57
CA ASN A 181 19.66 15.39 -5.50
C ASN A 181 18.84 14.97 -4.29
N GLN A 182 19.55 14.54 -3.27
CA GLN A 182 19.03 14.42 -1.91
C GLN A 182 19.40 15.66 -1.11
#